data_4fe7e092d600040e669d8701a5c26f9f
#
_entry.id   4fe7e092d600040e669d8701a5c26f9f
#
_cell.length_a   1.000
_cell.length_b   1.000
_cell.length_c   1.000
_cell.angle_alpha   90.00
_cell.angle_beta   90.00
_cell.angle_gamma   90.00
#
_symmetry.space_group_name_H-M   'P 1'
#
loop_
_entity.id
_entity.type
_entity.pdbx_description
1 polymer ?
#
loop_
_entity_poly.entity_id
_entity_poly.type
_entity_poly.pdbx_seq_one_letter_code
_entity_poly.pdbx_strand_id
1 'polypeptide(L)'
;MATVYSAGDFRNGTTFEMEGNVFRVVEFQHVKPGKGAAFVRTKLKNVITGAVLEKTFNPSDKFPGAEIEKKAMQYLYNDGDLYYFMDNDTYDQMPLNKEQLGDCLKYLKENMQVKIVSYKGNVFAVEPPIFVELEVTYTEPGFAGNTTTTSGKPATLETGLELQVPMFVNIGDILRIDTRTCEYMERV
;
A
#
# COMPACT_ATOMS: atom_id res chain seq x y z
N MET A 1 -2.75 -26.24 -8.81
CA MET A 1 -1.35 -26.71 -8.61
C MET A 1 -0.53 -25.49 -8.22
N ALA A 2 0.22 -25.56 -7.12
CA ALA A 2 1.07 -24.44 -6.73
C ALA A 2 2.16 -24.22 -7.79
N THR A 3 2.28 -23.02 -8.31
CA THR A 3 3.33 -22.64 -9.24
C THR A 3 4.67 -22.70 -8.51
N VAL A 4 5.71 -23.30 -9.09
CA VAL A 4 7.06 -23.32 -8.55
C VAL A 4 7.94 -22.44 -9.43
N TYR A 5 8.62 -21.47 -8.83
CA TYR A 5 9.56 -20.60 -9.52
C TYR A 5 11.00 -21.05 -9.26
N SER A 6 11.82 -21.08 -10.30
CA SER A 6 13.28 -21.11 -10.13
C SER A 6 13.78 -19.67 -9.89
N ALA A 7 14.82 -19.49 -9.09
CA ALA A 7 15.39 -18.15 -8.87
C ALA A 7 15.87 -17.49 -10.17
N GLY A 8 16.28 -18.33 -11.16
CA GLY A 8 16.60 -17.87 -12.50
C GLY A 8 15.43 -17.27 -13.28
N ASP A 9 14.20 -17.57 -12.90
CA ASP A 9 12.98 -17.09 -13.55
C ASP A 9 12.36 -15.88 -12.85
N PHE A 10 12.96 -15.39 -11.77
CA PHE A 10 12.45 -14.26 -11.02
C PHE A 10 12.32 -13.01 -11.90
N ARG A 11 11.22 -12.30 -11.70
CA ARG A 11 10.92 -10.99 -12.30
C ARG A 11 10.41 -10.06 -11.20
N ASN A 12 10.48 -8.77 -11.44
CA ASN A 12 9.88 -7.79 -10.53
C ASN A 12 8.40 -8.08 -10.36
N GLY A 13 7.94 -8.15 -9.11
CA GLY A 13 6.57 -8.50 -8.77
C GLY A 13 6.32 -9.99 -8.53
N THR A 14 7.24 -10.90 -8.86
CA THR A 14 7.11 -12.33 -8.52
C THR A 14 6.97 -12.50 -7.02
N THR A 15 5.94 -13.26 -6.59
CA THR A 15 5.68 -13.59 -5.18
C THR A 15 5.91 -15.06 -4.93
N PHE A 16 6.65 -15.37 -3.87
CA PHE A 16 7.02 -16.75 -3.50
C PHE A 16 7.15 -16.93 -1.99
N GLU A 17 7.05 -18.18 -1.55
CA GLU A 17 7.27 -18.54 -0.15
C GLU A 17 8.74 -18.90 0.10
N MET A 18 9.26 -18.45 1.21
CA MET A 18 10.57 -18.84 1.72
C MET A 18 10.57 -18.75 3.26
N GLU A 19 10.97 -19.83 3.91
CA GLU A 19 11.11 -19.88 5.39
C GLU A 19 9.82 -19.45 6.12
N GLY A 20 8.66 -19.85 5.61
CA GLY A 20 7.35 -19.51 6.20
C GLY A 20 6.86 -18.09 5.97
N ASN A 21 7.60 -17.29 5.19
CA ASN A 21 7.25 -15.93 4.84
C ASN A 21 6.94 -15.81 3.34
N VAL A 22 6.17 -14.78 3.00
CA VAL A 22 5.87 -14.43 1.60
C VAL A 22 6.72 -13.24 1.19
N PHE A 23 7.49 -13.39 0.13
CA PHE A 23 8.33 -12.36 -0.42
C PHE A 23 7.89 -11.97 -1.83
N ARG A 24 8.05 -10.67 -2.13
CA ARG A 24 7.92 -10.13 -3.48
C ARG A 24 9.28 -9.66 -3.97
N VAL A 25 9.65 -10.06 -5.17
CA VAL A 25 10.84 -9.55 -5.84
C VAL A 25 10.63 -8.09 -6.22
N VAL A 26 11.43 -7.19 -5.65
CA VAL A 26 11.43 -5.76 -5.97
C VAL A 26 12.43 -5.48 -7.08
N GLU A 27 13.64 -6.02 -6.95
CA GLU A 27 14.70 -5.92 -7.93
C GLU A 27 15.41 -7.28 -8.06
N PHE A 28 15.90 -7.58 -9.25
CA PHE A 28 16.73 -8.77 -9.49
C PHE A 28 17.83 -8.47 -10.50
N GLN A 29 18.94 -9.15 -10.33
CA GLN A 29 20.08 -9.06 -11.23
C GLN A 29 20.70 -10.44 -11.43
N HIS A 30 20.75 -10.90 -12.67
CA HIS A 30 21.49 -12.11 -13.04
C HIS A 30 22.96 -11.75 -13.23
N VAL A 31 23.82 -12.39 -12.45
CA VAL A 31 25.26 -12.21 -12.53
C VAL A 31 25.91 -13.48 -13.04
N LYS A 32 26.62 -13.37 -14.15
CA LYS A 32 27.43 -14.44 -14.73
C LYS A 32 28.89 -14.00 -14.64
N PRO A 33 29.59 -14.34 -13.55
CA PRO A 33 31.00 -13.98 -13.43
C PRO A 33 31.83 -14.73 -14.47
N GLY A 34 32.90 -14.12 -14.94
CA GLY A 34 33.81 -14.74 -15.89
C GLY A 34 34.52 -15.99 -15.35
N LYS A 35 34.64 -16.08 -14.02
CA LYS A 35 35.08 -17.26 -13.26
C LYS A 35 34.14 -17.45 -12.09
N GLY A 36 33.56 -18.68 -11.92
CA GLY A 36 32.65 -19.03 -10.87
C GLY A 36 31.22 -19.32 -11.34
N ALA A 37 30.37 -19.77 -10.41
CA ALA A 37 28.98 -20.11 -10.70
C ALA A 37 28.13 -18.83 -10.89
N ALA A 38 27.16 -18.92 -11.79
CA ALA A 38 26.15 -17.85 -11.96
C ALA A 38 25.28 -17.74 -10.70
N PHE A 39 24.85 -16.54 -10.36
CA PHE A 39 23.95 -16.29 -9.24
C PHE A 39 22.94 -15.18 -9.58
N VAL A 40 21.84 -15.14 -8.81
CA VAL A 40 20.81 -14.12 -8.92
C VAL A 40 20.82 -13.31 -7.62
N ARG A 41 21.19 -12.04 -7.72
CA ARG A 41 21.04 -11.08 -6.61
C ARG A 41 19.66 -10.51 -6.65
N THR A 42 18.97 -10.53 -5.51
CA THR A 42 17.60 -10.04 -5.41
C THR A 42 17.43 -9.08 -4.24
N LYS A 43 16.55 -8.11 -4.44
CA LYS A 43 15.99 -7.30 -3.37
C LYS A 43 14.55 -7.74 -3.17
N LEU A 44 14.27 -8.21 -1.97
CA LEU A 44 13.01 -8.84 -1.61
C LEU A 44 12.26 -7.98 -0.59
N LYS A 45 10.96 -7.83 -0.78
CA LYS A 45 10.08 -7.23 0.23
C LYS A 45 9.22 -8.33 0.84
N ASN A 46 9.29 -8.49 2.16
CA ASN A 46 8.32 -9.31 2.88
C ASN A 46 6.95 -8.65 2.76
N VAL A 47 5.99 -9.37 2.19
CA VAL A 47 4.68 -8.81 1.86
C VAL A 47 3.84 -8.55 3.11
N ILE A 48 4.06 -9.34 4.17
CA ILE A 48 3.33 -9.27 5.43
C ILE A 48 3.90 -8.17 6.34
N THR A 49 5.23 -8.18 6.55
CA THR A 49 5.89 -7.24 7.48
C THR A 49 6.34 -5.95 6.84
N GLY A 50 6.42 -5.90 5.49
CA GLY A 50 6.97 -4.78 4.74
C GLY A 50 8.49 -4.67 4.74
N ALA A 51 9.19 -5.50 5.50
CA ALA A 51 10.65 -5.50 5.59
C ALA A 51 11.30 -5.80 4.24
N VAL A 52 12.37 -5.08 3.93
CA VAL A 52 13.15 -5.27 2.70
C VAL A 52 14.49 -5.89 3.06
N LEU A 53 14.88 -6.92 2.31
CA LEU A 53 16.18 -7.58 2.47
C LEU A 53 16.80 -7.88 1.10
N GLU A 54 18.11 -7.96 1.06
CA GLU A 54 18.84 -8.44 -0.11
C GLU A 54 19.28 -9.90 0.12
N LYS A 55 19.05 -10.75 -0.87
CA LYS A 55 19.44 -12.15 -0.83
C LYS A 55 19.95 -12.61 -2.21
N THR A 56 20.94 -13.47 -2.18
CA THR A 56 21.51 -14.05 -3.40
C THR A 56 21.14 -15.52 -3.48
N PHE A 57 20.71 -15.97 -4.64
CA PHE A 57 20.28 -17.35 -4.90
C PHE A 57 21.09 -17.98 -6.03
N ASN A 58 21.16 -19.32 -6.01
CA ASN A 58 21.53 -20.04 -7.22
C ASN A 58 20.37 -20.00 -8.22
N PRO A 59 20.61 -19.85 -9.54
CA PRO A 59 19.53 -19.81 -10.52
C PRO A 59 18.63 -21.05 -10.52
N SER A 60 19.13 -22.19 -10.05
CA SER A 60 18.41 -23.46 -9.92
C SER A 60 17.60 -23.61 -8.63
N ASP A 61 17.76 -22.72 -7.64
CA ASP A 61 16.99 -22.77 -6.41
C ASP A 61 15.49 -22.61 -6.73
N LYS A 62 14.67 -23.46 -6.13
CA LYS A 62 13.22 -23.51 -6.40
C LYS A 62 12.44 -23.08 -5.17
N PHE A 63 11.42 -22.27 -5.43
CA PHE A 63 10.53 -21.74 -4.38
C PHE A 63 9.07 -21.94 -4.80
N PRO A 64 8.18 -22.34 -3.87
CA PRO A 64 6.75 -22.35 -4.15
C PRO A 64 6.26 -20.91 -4.37
N GLY A 65 5.48 -20.71 -5.42
CA GLY A 65 4.81 -19.46 -5.69
C GLY A 65 3.78 -19.16 -4.61
N ALA A 66 3.66 -17.90 -4.24
CA ALA A 66 2.65 -17.41 -3.32
C ALA A 66 1.58 -16.65 -4.10
N GLU A 67 0.37 -17.17 -4.13
CA GLU A 67 -0.77 -16.49 -4.73
C GLU A 67 -1.38 -15.54 -3.71
N ILE A 68 -1.28 -14.23 -3.99
CA ILE A 68 -1.87 -13.19 -3.17
C ILE A 68 -3.26 -12.88 -3.72
N GLU A 69 -4.25 -13.05 -2.86
CA GLU A 69 -5.63 -12.74 -3.18
C GLU A 69 -5.93 -11.27 -2.86
N LYS A 70 -6.64 -10.60 -3.78
CA LYS A 70 -7.15 -9.25 -3.58
C LYS A 70 -8.65 -9.25 -3.80
N LYS A 71 -9.40 -8.93 -2.76
CA LYS A 71 -10.86 -8.88 -2.79
C LYS A 71 -11.36 -7.46 -2.57
N ALA A 72 -12.26 -6.99 -3.45
CA ALA A 72 -12.91 -5.70 -3.28
C ALA A 72 -13.97 -5.80 -2.19
N MET A 73 -13.89 -4.93 -1.20
CA MET A 73 -14.84 -4.84 -0.10
C MET A 73 -15.16 -3.38 0.21
N GLN A 74 -16.34 -3.15 0.78
CA GLN A 74 -16.78 -1.83 1.20
C GLN A 74 -16.50 -1.63 2.69
N TYR A 75 -15.85 -0.52 3.04
CA TYR A 75 -15.75 -0.13 4.44
C TYR A 75 -17.09 0.38 4.95
N LEU A 76 -17.53 -0.10 6.10
CA LEU A 76 -18.80 0.28 6.72
C LEU A 76 -18.59 1.28 7.85
N TYR A 77 -17.99 0.84 8.95
CA TYR A 77 -17.80 1.63 10.17
C TYR A 77 -16.68 1.04 11.04
N ASN A 78 -16.34 1.74 12.11
CA ASN A 78 -15.51 1.21 13.21
C ASN A 78 -16.27 1.33 14.54
N ASP A 79 -15.94 0.43 15.47
CA ASP A 79 -16.49 0.43 16.84
C ASP A 79 -15.49 0.98 17.89
N GLY A 80 -14.36 1.52 17.43
CA GLY A 80 -13.23 1.99 18.23
C GLY A 80 -12.02 1.08 18.16
N ASP A 81 -12.19 -0.23 18.15
CA ASP A 81 -11.13 -1.24 18.09
C ASP A 81 -11.01 -1.91 16.74
N LEU A 82 -12.14 -2.23 16.13
CA LEU A 82 -12.22 -2.96 14.85
C LEU A 82 -12.90 -2.12 13.77
N TYR A 83 -12.50 -2.39 12.54
CA TYR A 83 -13.02 -1.79 11.32
C TYR A 83 -13.74 -2.85 10.52
N TYR A 84 -14.99 -2.60 10.16
CA TYR A 84 -15.88 -3.57 9.52
C TYR A 84 -15.95 -3.32 8.03
N PHE A 85 -15.68 -4.35 7.27
CA PHE A 85 -15.73 -4.35 5.81
C PHE A 85 -16.74 -5.36 5.33
N MET A 86 -17.52 -5.01 4.31
CA MET A 86 -18.54 -5.87 3.72
C MET A 86 -18.09 -6.30 2.32
N ASP A 87 -18.21 -7.59 2.09
CA ASP A 87 -18.08 -8.17 0.77
C ASP A 87 -19.27 -7.73 -0.12
N ASN A 88 -18.97 -7.18 -1.29
CA ASN A 88 -20.00 -6.67 -2.18
C ASN A 88 -20.86 -7.78 -2.83
N ASP A 89 -20.37 -9.02 -2.88
CA ASP A 89 -21.04 -10.14 -3.52
C ASP A 89 -21.86 -10.97 -2.51
N THR A 90 -21.27 -11.27 -1.36
CA THR A 90 -21.87 -12.14 -0.34
C THR A 90 -22.55 -11.39 0.79
N TYR A 91 -22.25 -10.08 0.95
CA TYR A 91 -22.69 -9.22 2.05
C TYR A 91 -22.18 -9.66 3.43
N ASP A 92 -21.21 -10.57 3.46
CA ASP A 92 -20.54 -10.97 4.69
C ASP A 92 -19.68 -9.82 5.22
N GLN A 93 -19.68 -9.65 6.54
CA GLN A 93 -18.89 -8.64 7.20
C GLN A 93 -17.62 -9.25 7.79
N MET A 94 -16.51 -8.55 7.62
CA MET A 94 -15.19 -8.93 8.13
C MET A 94 -14.63 -7.82 9.02
N PRO A 95 -14.34 -8.11 10.31
CA PRO A 95 -13.65 -7.18 11.18
C PRO A 95 -12.13 -7.24 10.96
N LEU A 96 -11.48 -6.09 10.86
CA LEU A 96 -10.03 -5.97 10.76
C LEU A 96 -9.51 -5.00 11.82
N ASN A 97 -8.30 -5.20 12.32
CA ASN A 97 -7.65 -4.34 13.27
C ASN A 97 -6.80 -3.25 12.61
N LYS A 98 -6.33 -2.28 13.39
CA LYS A 98 -5.51 -1.16 12.92
C LYS A 98 -4.21 -1.60 12.25
N GLU A 99 -3.59 -2.67 12.73
CA GLU A 99 -2.33 -3.19 12.17
C GLU A 99 -2.52 -3.72 10.75
N GLN A 100 -3.65 -4.40 10.50
CA GLN A 100 -4.00 -4.91 9.17
C GLN A 100 -4.33 -3.79 8.18
N LEU A 101 -4.89 -2.69 8.65
CA LEU A 101 -5.19 -1.52 7.82
C LEU A 101 -3.95 -0.69 7.48
N GLY A 102 -3.02 -0.57 8.42
CA GLY A 102 -1.80 0.20 8.24
C GLY A 102 -2.07 1.63 7.74
N ASP A 103 -1.38 2.04 6.68
CA ASP A 103 -1.52 3.39 6.10
C ASP A 103 -2.89 3.67 5.47
N CYS A 104 -3.70 2.64 5.18
CA CYS A 104 -5.05 2.82 4.66
C CYS A 104 -5.94 3.65 5.59
N LEU A 105 -5.68 3.61 6.91
CA LEU A 105 -6.40 4.39 7.92
C LEU A 105 -6.41 5.89 7.64
N LYS A 106 -5.35 6.42 7.03
CA LYS A 106 -5.23 7.85 6.70
C LYS A 106 -6.23 8.31 5.64
N TYR A 107 -6.79 7.38 4.90
CA TYR A 107 -7.66 7.64 3.76
C TYR A 107 -9.07 7.09 3.95
N LEU A 108 -9.28 6.24 4.96
CA LEU A 108 -10.49 5.44 5.12
C LEU A 108 -11.70 6.30 5.47
N LYS A 109 -12.71 6.25 4.61
CA LYS A 109 -13.98 6.95 4.75
C LYS A 109 -15.12 5.96 4.62
N GLU A 110 -16.23 6.18 5.33
CA GLU A 110 -17.42 5.32 5.26
C GLU A 110 -17.89 5.13 3.80
N ASN A 111 -18.31 3.92 3.50
CA ASN A 111 -18.73 3.47 2.18
C ASN A 111 -17.64 3.43 1.10
N MET A 112 -16.37 3.64 1.47
CA MET A 112 -15.25 3.55 0.54
C MET A 112 -15.03 2.10 0.10
N GLN A 113 -14.78 1.92 -1.21
CA GLN A 113 -14.33 0.65 -1.76
C GLN A 113 -12.83 0.51 -1.58
N VAL A 114 -12.42 -0.60 -0.98
CA VAL A 114 -11.00 -0.94 -0.74
C VAL A 114 -10.69 -2.33 -1.28
N LYS A 115 -9.42 -2.69 -1.38
CA LYS A 115 -8.99 -4.06 -1.69
C LYS A 115 -8.38 -4.69 -0.46
N ILE A 116 -9.01 -5.74 0.04
CA ILE A 116 -8.45 -6.57 1.11
C ILE A 116 -7.44 -7.52 0.49
N VAL A 117 -6.24 -7.52 1.02
CA VAL A 117 -5.11 -8.31 0.53
C VAL A 117 -4.85 -9.45 1.51
N SER A 118 -4.95 -10.69 1.03
CA SER A 118 -4.79 -11.88 1.85
C SER A 118 -3.90 -12.93 1.20
N TYR A 119 -3.35 -13.79 2.05
CA TYR A 119 -2.60 -14.97 1.65
C TYR A 119 -3.07 -16.16 2.49
N LYS A 120 -3.51 -17.24 1.83
CA LYS A 120 -4.08 -18.43 2.48
C LYS A 120 -5.16 -18.08 3.53
N GLY A 121 -6.05 -17.13 3.20
CA GLY A 121 -7.13 -16.68 4.07
C GLY A 121 -6.73 -15.70 5.18
N ASN A 122 -5.43 -15.40 5.35
CA ASN A 122 -4.96 -14.43 6.34
C ASN A 122 -4.83 -13.04 5.71
N VAL A 123 -5.62 -12.08 6.18
CA VAL A 123 -5.52 -10.69 5.76
C VAL A 123 -4.31 -10.03 6.39
N PHE A 124 -3.48 -9.39 5.58
CA PHE A 124 -2.29 -8.69 6.05
C PHE A 124 -2.18 -7.23 5.57
N ALA A 125 -3.03 -6.81 4.64
CA ALA A 125 -3.06 -5.43 4.18
C ALA A 125 -4.43 -5.04 3.63
N VAL A 126 -4.71 -3.74 3.63
CA VAL A 126 -5.85 -3.11 2.98
C VAL A 126 -5.32 -2.01 2.08
N GLU A 127 -5.66 -2.08 0.80
CA GLU A 127 -5.26 -1.10 -0.20
C GLU A 127 -6.42 -0.13 -0.47
N PRO A 128 -6.27 1.17 -0.22
CA PRO A 128 -7.26 2.17 -0.60
C PRO A 128 -7.28 2.36 -2.13
N PRO A 129 -8.29 3.05 -2.68
CA PRO A 129 -8.25 3.53 -4.06
C PRO A 129 -6.98 4.37 -4.30
N ILE A 130 -6.51 4.42 -5.56
CA ILE A 130 -5.34 5.23 -5.93
C ILE A 130 -5.59 6.71 -5.64
N PHE A 131 -6.80 7.17 -5.89
CA PHE A 131 -7.23 8.53 -5.59
C PHE A 131 -8.40 8.51 -4.63
N VAL A 132 -8.35 9.41 -3.65
CA VAL A 132 -9.43 9.61 -2.68
C VAL A 132 -9.80 11.09 -2.64
N GLU A 133 -11.06 11.36 -2.34
CA GLU A 133 -11.58 12.72 -2.21
C GLU A 133 -11.94 12.95 -0.74
N LEU A 134 -11.24 13.89 -0.10
CA LEU A 134 -11.37 14.19 1.31
C LEU A 134 -11.56 15.68 1.53
N GLU A 135 -12.45 16.01 2.48
CA GLU A 135 -12.76 17.38 2.86
C GLU A 135 -11.70 17.95 3.81
N VAL A 136 -11.32 19.22 3.60
CA VAL A 136 -10.42 19.95 4.50
C VAL A 136 -11.20 20.39 5.75
N THR A 137 -10.80 19.86 6.89
CA THR A 137 -11.41 20.22 8.19
C THR A 137 -10.68 21.36 8.89
N TYR A 138 -9.36 21.51 8.63
CA TYR A 138 -8.56 22.60 9.17
C TYR A 138 -7.42 22.97 8.21
N THR A 139 -7.19 24.26 8.06
CA THR A 139 -6.00 24.83 7.41
C THR A 139 -5.84 26.29 7.86
N GLU A 140 -4.62 26.80 7.83
CA GLU A 140 -4.34 28.18 8.11
C GLU A 140 -4.84 29.10 6.98
N PRO A 141 -5.24 30.35 7.28
CA PRO A 141 -5.54 31.33 6.24
C PRO A 141 -4.31 31.58 5.35
N GLY A 142 -4.53 31.64 4.04
CA GLY A 142 -3.46 32.00 3.11
C GLY A 142 -3.14 33.49 3.19
N PHE A 143 -2.00 33.88 3.77
CA PHE A 143 -1.54 35.25 3.74
C PHE A 143 -0.69 35.52 2.51
N ALA A 144 -1.12 36.43 1.66
CA ALA A 144 -0.34 36.98 0.54
C ALA A 144 0.78 37.88 1.10
N GLY A 145 1.96 37.33 1.33
CA GLY A 145 3.07 38.13 1.86
C GLY A 145 4.40 37.39 2.04
N ASN A 146 4.42 36.10 2.04
CA ASN A 146 5.65 35.33 2.23
C ASN A 146 6.06 34.63 0.93
N THR A 147 6.75 35.35 0.07
CA THR A 147 7.28 34.86 -1.22
C THR A 147 8.62 34.14 -1.09
N THR A 148 8.98 33.66 0.09
CA THR A 148 10.22 32.92 0.28
C THR A 148 9.92 31.44 0.50
N THR A 149 10.07 30.69 -0.60
CA THR A 149 10.37 29.24 -0.65
C THR A 149 9.40 28.28 0.04
N THR A 150 8.73 27.58 -0.78
CA THR A 150 7.83 26.44 -0.59
C THR A 150 6.37 26.82 -0.53
N SER A 151 5.76 26.71 -1.67
CA SER A 151 4.41 27.16 -2.02
C SER A 151 3.31 26.26 -1.45
N GLY A 152 3.24 26.08 -0.14
CA GLY A 152 2.19 25.29 0.48
C GLY A 152 1.98 25.66 1.93
N LYS A 153 0.81 25.28 2.44
CA LYS A 153 0.44 25.37 3.84
C LYS A 153 -0.07 24.03 4.34
N PRO A 154 0.05 23.72 5.65
CA PRO A 154 -0.50 22.49 6.20
C PRO A 154 -2.03 22.52 6.18
N ALA A 155 -2.63 21.39 5.87
CA ALA A 155 -4.06 21.15 5.99
C ALA A 155 -4.33 19.81 6.63
N THR A 156 -5.38 19.75 7.46
CA THR A 156 -5.90 18.52 8.05
C THR A 156 -7.21 18.17 7.37
N LEU A 157 -7.34 16.92 6.94
CA LEU A 157 -8.52 16.41 6.25
C LEU A 157 -9.45 15.65 7.21
N GLU A 158 -10.67 15.35 6.77
CA GLU A 158 -11.73 14.70 7.56
C GLU A 158 -11.32 13.34 8.19
N THR A 159 -10.35 12.66 7.62
CA THR A 159 -9.78 11.41 8.14
C THR A 159 -8.66 11.60 9.15
N GLY A 160 -8.27 12.84 9.43
CA GLY A 160 -7.11 13.18 10.25
C GLY A 160 -5.78 13.20 9.49
N LEU A 161 -5.80 12.99 8.19
CA LEU A 161 -4.62 13.10 7.34
C LEU A 161 -4.14 14.54 7.29
N GLU A 162 -2.85 14.74 7.54
CA GLU A 162 -2.17 16.04 7.37
C GLU A 162 -1.27 16.02 6.15
N LEU A 163 -1.37 17.04 5.31
CA LEU A 163 -0.52 17.19 4.13
C LEU A 163 -0.35 18.66 3.74
N GLN A 164 0.64 18.91 2.86
CA GLN A 164 0.87 20.23 2.30
C GLN A 164 -0.07 20.48 1.12
N VAL A 165 -0.73 21.64 1.14
CA VAL A 165 -1.68 22.05 0.10
C VAL A 165 -1.35 23.46 -0.42
N PRO A 166 -1.78 23.83 -1.62
CA PRO A 166 -1.62 25.19 -2.11
C PRO A 166 -2.28 26.24 -1.22
N MET A 167 -1.77 27.46 -1.24
CA MET A 167 -2.24 28.58 -0.41
C MET A 167 -3.72 28.94 -0.61
N PHE A 168 -4.30 28.66 -1.78
CA PHE A 168 -5.70 28.96 -2.10
C PHE A 168 -6.72 27.99 -1.49
N VAL A 169 -6.28 26.86 -0.94
CA VAL A 169 -7.16 25.87 -0.33
C VAL A 169 -7.74 26.40 0.97
N ASN A 170 -9.04 26.19 1.17
CA ASN A 170 -9.78 26.63 2.35
C ASN A 170 -10.43 25.45 3.08
N ILE A 171 -10.86 25.70 4.31
CA ILE A 171 -11.71 24.76 5.07
C ILE A 171 -12.99 24.52 4.27
N GLY A 172 -13.42 23.26 4.18
CA GLY A 172 -14.59 22.83 3.40
C GLY A 172 -14.31 22.49 1.94
N ASP A 173 -13.10 22.78 1.43
CA ASP A 173 -12.71 22.35 0.09
C ASP A 173 -12.53 20.82 0.06
N ILE A 174 -12.95 20.18 -1.04
CA ILE A 174 -12.73 18.75 -1.27
C ILE A 174 -11.49 18.62 -2.13
N LEU A 175 -10.55 17.81 -1.65
CA LEU A 175 -9.26 17.61 -2.29
C LEU A 175 -9.13 16.18 -2.80
N ARG A 176 -8.63 16.02 -4.02
CA ARG A 176 -8.20 14.72 -4.55
C ARG A 176 -6.75 14.48 -4.15
N ILE A 177 -6.50 13.34 -3.51
CA ILE A 177 -5.21 12.93 -2.98
C ILE A 177 -4.76 11.64 -3.67
N ASP A 178 -3.50 11.58 -4.08
CA ASP A 178 -2.87 10.32 -4.52
C ASP A 178 -2.41 9.53 -3.29
N THR A 179 -3.03 8.38 -3.05
CA THR A 179 -2.75 7.55 -1.86
C THR A 179 -1.40 6.85 -1.91
N ARG A 180 -0.75 6.78 -3.07
CA ARG A 180 0.58 6.17 -3.26
C ARG A 180 1.69 7.09 -2.78
N THR A 181 1.55 8.39 -3.00
CA THR A 181 2.54 9.43 -2.67
C THR A 181 2.12 10.28 -1.47
N CYS A 182 0.84 10.22 -1.07
CA CYS A 182 0.24 11.06 -0.05
C CYS A 182 0.30 12.55 -0.43
N GLU A 183 0.08 12.86 -1.71
CA GLU A 183 0.20 14.22 -2.24
C GLU A 183 -1.14 14.75 -2.72
N TYR A 184 -1.32 16.06 -2.53
CA TYR A 184 -2.40 16.81 -3.14
C TYR A 184 -2.31 16.78 -4.66
N MET A 185 -3.42 16.50 -5.33
CA MET A 185 -3.51 16.51 -6.80
C MET A 185 -4.27 17.73 -7.31
N GLU A 186 -5.51 17.88 -6.87
CA GLU A 186 -6.40 18.95 -7.31
C GLU A 186 -7.51 19.19 -6.28
N ARG A 187 -8.16 20.34 -6.39
CA ARG A 187 -9.41 20.64 -5.70
C ARG A 187 -10.57 20.23 -6.63
N VAL A 188 -11.51 19.47 -6.07
CA VAL A 188 -12.69 18.96 -6.78
C VAL A 188 -13.83 19.96 -6.71
#